data_f33845308203e761fe3f65329948720c
#
_entry.id   f33845308203e761fe3f65329948720c
#
_cell.length_a   1.000
_cell.length_b   1.000
_cell.length_c   1.000
_cell.angle_alpha   90.00
_cell.angle_beta   90.00
_cell.angle_gamma   90.00
#
_symmetry.space_group_name_H-M   'P 1'
#
loop_
_entity.id
_entity.type
_entity.pdbx_description
1 polymer ?
#
loop_
_entity_poly.entity_id
_entity_poly.type
_entity_poly.pdbx_seq_one_letter_code
_entity_poly.pdbx_strand_id
1 'polypeptide(L)'
;TLDGSEPTEESFLYKHPFSLNKTTQVKARGFKEGYHPSRVLSIIALKAELKDALSVHPVQNGVTYKYFEGNYQKVTDIEKTPLLRTGGWSKPSRQGASRTDHFGYIFSGLIKVPENGVYTFQTSSDDGSVLYIDNELVVNNDGSHAAIPATGFIALEKGFHSYKLYYFEDCVLVENYYEGEHLSWAWKLPSAETLVPIPSSVLYVE
;
A
#
# COMPACT_ATOMS: atom_id res chain seq x y z
N THR A 1 -0.49 -1.73 30.75
CA THR A 1 -0.59 -3.19 30.95
C THR A 1 -0.50 -3.91 29.61
N LEU A 2 -0.08 -5.18 29.65
CA LEU A 2 0.12 -6.04 28.46
C LEU A 2 -0.72 -7.34 28.54
N ASP A 3 -1.61 -7.42 29.49
CA ASP A 3 -2.45 -8.59 29.81
C ASP A 3 -3.96 -8.29 29.69
N GLY A 4 -4.30 -7.08 29.23
CA GLY A 4 -5.67 -6.62 29.11
C GLY A 4 -6.29 -6.04 30.38
N SER A 5 -5.59 -6.09 31.53
CA SER A 5 -6.05 -5.45 32.76
C SER A 5 -6.12 -3.92 32.63
N GLU A 6 -6.94 -3.27 33.47
CA GLU A 6 -7.00 -1.81 33.50
C GLU A 6 -5.72 -1.24 34.16
N PRO A 7 -5.06 -0.21 33.55
CA PRO A 7 -3.89 0.40 34.13
C PRO A 7 -4.20 1.15 35.42
N THR A 8 -3.37 0.93 36.44
CA THR A 8 -3.38 1.62 37.75
C THR A 8 -2.05 2.34 37.96
N GLU A 9 -1.90 3.11 39.05
CA GLU A 9 -0.64 3.77 39.40
C GLU A 9 0.48 2.77 39.74
N GLU A 10 0.13 1.51 40.06
CA GLU A 10 1.06 0.41 40.32
C GLU A 10 1.45 -0.36 39.05
N SER A 11 0.83 -0.03 37.90
CA SER A 11 1.12 -0.69 36.63
C SER A 11 2.52 -0.33 36.12
N PHE A 12 3.05 -1.13 35.19
CA PHE A 12 4.34 -0.88 34.55
C PHE A 12 4.43 0.54 34.00
N LEU A 13 5.42 1.32 34.46
CA LEU A 13 5.66 2.67 34.01
C LEU A 13 6.40 2.67 32.68
N TYR A 14 5.76 3.19 31.61
CA TYR A 14 6.40 3.35 30.31
C TYR A 14 7.47 4.45 30.37
N LYS A 15 8.71 4.08 30.08
CA LYS A 15 9.86 5.01 30.04
C LYS A 15 10.56 5.02 28.68
N HIS A 16 10.57 3.88 27.99
CA HIS A 16 11.28 3.69 26.74
C HIS A 16 10.52 2.71 25.85
N PRO A 17 10.70 2.78 24.50
CA PRO A 17 10.18 1.76 23.59
C PRO A 17 10.60 0.35 24.01
N PHE A 18 9.69 -0.60 23.88
CA PHE A 18 9.92 -2.01 24.16
C PHE A 18 9.34 -2.89 23.08
N SER A 19 9.91 -4.08 22.88
CA SER A 19 9.46 -5.02 21.84
C SER A 19 8.38 -5.96 22.38
N LEU A 20 7.41 -6.25 21.51
CA LEU A 20 6.40 -7.29 21.72
C LEU A 20 6.72 -8.46 20.79
N ASN A 21 6.77 -9.68 21.34
CA ASN A 21 7.10 -10.90 20.58
C ASN A 21 5.87 -11.76 20.22
N LYS A 22 4.68 -11.32 20.61
CA LYS A 22 3.38 -11.95 20.32
C LYS A 22 2.30 -10.88 20.19
N THR A 23 1.19 -11.22 19.56
CA THR A 23 -0.01 -10.37 19.56
C THR A 23 -0.40 -10.03 21.00
N THR A 24 -0.51 -8.74 21.29
CA THR A 24 -0.67 -8.25 22.67
C THR A 24 -1.68 -7.10 22.70
N GLN A 25 -2.63 -7.18 23.62
CA GLN A 25 -3.45 -6.01 23.97
C GLN A 25 -2.65 -5.10 24.87
N VAL A 26 -2.40 -3.88 24.40
CA VAL A 26 -1.70 -2.84 25.18
C VAL A 26 -2.72 -1.84 25.66
N LYS A 27 -2.78 -1.62 26.98
CA LYS A 27 -3.54 -0.54 27.58
C LYS A 27 -2.62 0.43 28.29
N ALA A 28 -2.88 1.73 28.13
CA ALA A 28 -2.11 2.79 28.77
C ALA A 28 -3.03 3.86 29.36
N ARG A 29 -2.60 4.43 30.48
CA ARG A 29 -3.29 5.50 31.20
C ARG A 29 -2.29 6.43 31.84
N GLY A 30 -2.55 7.72 31.78
CA GLY A 30 -1.74 8.74 32.47
C GLY A 30 -2.31 9.04 33.85
N PHE A 31 -1.37 9.14 34.82
CA PHE A 31 -1.67 9.56 36.19
C PHE A 31 -0.79 10.76 36.54
N LYS A 32 -1.35 11.72 37.25
CA LYS A 32 -0.65 12.90 37.75
C LYS A 32 -1.28 13.34 39.05
N GLU A 33 -0.47 13.57 40.07
CA GLU A 33 -0.95 14.05 41.37
C GLU A 33 -1.79 15.34 41.23
N GLY A 34 -2.94 15.38 41.92
CA GLY A 34 -3.88 16.48 41.87
C GLY A 34 -4.79 16.52 40.62
N TYR A 35 -4.73 15.52 39.75
CA TYR A 35 -5.58 15.40 38.55
C TYR A 35 -6.33 14.07 38.53
N HIS A 36 -7.47 14.06 37.83
CA HIS A 36 -8.13 12.80 37.49
C HIS A 36 -7.28 12.02 36.47
N PRO A 37 -7.24 10.67 36.58
CA PRO A 37 -6.57 9.84 35.59
C PRO A 37 -7.10 10.09 34.18
N SER A 38 -6.24 9.97 33.17
CA SER A 38 -6.67 10.09 31.76
C SER A 38 -7.65 8.98 31.37
N ARG A 39 -8.27 9.09 30.19
CA ARG A 39 -8.93 7.94 29.56
C ARG A 39 -7.90 6.85 29.28
N VAL A 40 -8.37 5.59 29.30
CA VAL A 40 -7.54 4.46 28.90
C VAL A 40 -7.43 4.43 27.39
N LEU A 41 -6.19 4.42 26.87
CA LEU A 41 -5.90 4.03 25.50
C LEU A 41 -5.82 2.50 25.46
N SER A 42 -6.52 1.87 24.54
CA SER A 42 -6.46 0.42 24.31
C SER A 42 -6.22 0.13 22.84
N ILE A 43 -5.14 -0.61 22.54
CA ILE A 43 -4.78 -1.05 21.19
C ILE A 43 -4.45 -2.54 21.20
N ILE A 44 -4.61 -3.21 20.07
CA ILE A 44 -4.10 -4.56 19.84
C ILE A 44 -2.89 -4.43 18.90
N ALA A 45 -1.70 -4.73 19.45
CA ALA A 45 -0.49 -4.88 18.65
C ALA A 45 -0.46 -6.29 18.08
N LEU A 46 -0.70 -6.43 16.78
CA LEU A 46 -0.69 -7.72 16.09
C LEU A 46 0.76 -8.10 15.74
N LYS A 47 1.16 -9.32 16.08
CA LYS A 47 2.34 -9.92 15.48
C LYS A 47 1.95 -10.42 14.09
N ALA A 48 2.53 -9.82 13.06
CA ALA A 48 2.35 -10.27 11.69
C ALA A 48 3.33 -11.42 11.39
N GLU A 49 2.86 -12.42 10.61
CA GLU A 49 3.72 -13.43 9.99
C GLU A 49 4.23 -12.88 8.66
N LEU A 50 5.55 -13.01 8.42
CA LEU A 50 6.16 -12.57 7.18
C LEU A 50 5.74 -13.51 6.04
N LYS A 51 5.42 -12.93 4.88
CA LYS A 51 5.33 -13.71 3.64
C LYS A 51 6.72 -14.02 3.15
N ASP A 52 6.94 -15.26 2.77
CA ASP A 52 8.22 -15.76 2.26
C ASP A 52 8.59 -15.05 0.95
N ALA A 53 9.87 -14.71 0.81
CA ALA A 53 10.39 -14.16 -0.42
C ALA A 53 10.43 -15.23 -1.53
N LEU A 54 10.20 -14.80 -2.77
CA LEU A 54 10.32 -15.66 -3.93
C LEU A 54 11.79 -16.02 -4.20
N SER A 55 12.05 -17.30 -4.47
CA SER A 55 13.39 -17.79 -4.87
C SER A 55 13.61 -17.55 -6.37
N VAL A 56 13.82 -16.28 -6.75
CA VAL A 56 14.01 -15.84 -8.14
C VAL A 56 15.22 -14.93 -8.28
N HIS A 57 15.79 -14.87 -9.47
CA HIS A 57 16.95 -14.02 -9.80
C HIS A 57 16.67 -13.17 -11.05
N PRO A 58 15.77 -12.18 -10.96
CA PRO A 58 15.46 -11.33 -12.11
C PRO A 58 16.68 -10.52 -12.53
N VAL A 59 16.85 -10.37 -13.83
CA VAL A 59 18.01 -9.68 -14.42
C VAL A 59 17.68 -8.33 -15.03
N GLN A 60 16.39 -8.02 -15.19
CA GLN A 60 15.95 -6.80 -15.87
C GLN A 60 15.10 -5.96 -14.92
N ASN A 61 15.54 -4.72 -14.70
CA ASN A 61 14.70 -3.73 -14.01
C ASN A 61 13.55 -3.27 -14.90
N GLY A 62 12.43 -3.00 -14.26
CA GLY A 62 11.24 -2.47 -14.92
C GLY A 62 9.94 -3.13 -14.47
N VAL A 63 8.88 -2.79 -15.16
CA VAL A 63 7.53 -3.27 -14.94
C VAL A 63 6.92 -3.68 -16.28
N THR A 64 6.12 -4.71 -16.30
CA THR A 64 5.27 -5.05 -17.44
C THR A 64 3.94 -4.33 -17.28
N TYR A 65 3.35 -3.86 -18.39
CA TYR A 65 2.01 -3.31 -18.37
C TYR A 65 1.10 -3.99 -19.40
N LYS A 66 -0.18 -4.01 -19.09
CA LYS A 66 -1.30 -4.28 -19.99
C LYS A 66 -2.15 -3.03 -20.06
N TYR A 67 -2.57 -2.61 -21.28
CA TYR A 67 -3.38 -1.43 -21.52
C TYR A 67 -4.72 -1.82 -22.13
N PHE A 68 -5.77 -1.21 -21.61
CA PHE A 68 -7.16 -1.45 -21.96
C PHE A 68 -7.89 -0.11 -22.15
N GLU A 69 -8.98 -0.11 -22.92
CA GLU A 69 -9.88 1.04 -23.07
C GLU A 69 -11.32 0.61 -22.78
N GLY A 70 -12.03 1.44 -22.04
CA GLY A 70 -13.41 1.20 -21.62
C GLY A 70 -13.85 2.13 -20.50
N ASN A 71 -15.14 2.15 -20.23
CA ASN A 71 -15.69 2.87 -19.09
C ASN A 71 -15.61 1.94 -17.87
N TYR A 72 -14.90 2.37 -16.83
CA TYR A 72 -14.65 1.58 -15.64
C TYR A 72 -15.18 2.28 -14.41
N GLN A 73 -15.84 1.56 -13.53
CA GLN A 73 -16.21 2.02 -12.19
C GLN A 73 -15.45 1.26 -11.10
N LYS A 74 -14.81 0.15 -11.49
CA LYS A 74 -14.00 -0.69 -10.61
C LYS A 74 -12.86 -1.31 -11.40
N VAL A 75 -11.74 -1.58 -10.72
CA VAL A 75 -10.59 -2.25 -11.34
C VAL A 75 -10.93 -3.64 -11.88
N THR A 76 -11.92 -4.33 -11.33
CA THR A 76 -12.40 -5.63 -11.80
C THR A 76 -13.08 -5.58 -13.18
N ASP A 77 -13.39 -4.40 -13.68
CA ASP A 77 -14.00 -4.21 -15.00
C ASP A 77 -12.94 -4.12 -16.10
N ILE A 78 -11.71 -3.81 -15.78
CA ILE A 78 -10.62 -3.64 -16.74
C ILE A 78 -10.44 -4.90 -17.59
N GLU A 79 -10.31 -6.07 -16.97
CA GLU A 79 -10.09 -7.34 -17.71
C GLU A 79 -11.34 -7.89 -18.43
N LYS A 80 -12.50 -7.22 -18.30
CA LYS A 80 -13.71 -7.52 -19.08
C LYS A 80 -13.66 -6.91 -20.49
N THR A 81 -12.75 -5.98 -20.72
CA THR A 81 -12.52 -5.34 -22.00
C THR A 81 -11.35 -5.99 -22.75
N PRO A 82 -11.27 -5.88 -24.09
CA PRO A 82 -10.16 -6.43 -24.85
C PRO A 82 -8.81 -5.83 -24.46
N LEU A 83 -7.79 -6.66 -24.30
CA LEU A 83 -6.42 -6.21 -24.20
C LEU A 83 -5.97 -5.56 -25.50
N LEU A 84 -5.54 -4.31 -25.46
CA LEU A 84 -5.13 -3.56 -26.64
C LEU A 84 -3.61 -3.57 -26.84
N ARG A 85 -2.84 -3.49 -25.75
CA ARG A 85 -1.39 -3.39 -25.82
C ARG A 85 -0.71 -3.90 -24.56
N THR A 86 0.48 -4.44 -24.74
CA THR A 86 1.42 -4.78 -23.65
C THR A 86 2.76 -4.10 -23.91
N GLY A 87 3.55 -3.94 -22.86
CA GLY A 87 4.89 -3.39 -22.95
C GLY A 87 5.59 -3.33 -21.61
N GLY A 88 6.72 -2.67 -21.57
CA GLY A 88 7.49 -2.49 -20.34
C GLY A 88 7.92 -1.03 -20.15
N TRP A 89 7.99 -0.61 -18.90
CA TRP A 89 8.49 0.69 -18.47
C TRP A 89 9.42 0.54 -17.26
N SER A 90 10.09 1.62 -16.88
CA SER A 90 10.93 1.62 -15.68
C SER A 90 10.12 1.62 -14.38
N LYS A 91 8.89 2.11 -14.43
CA LYS A 91 7.96 2.18 -13.28
C LYS A 91 6.52 2.30 -13.80
N PRO A 92 5.50 2.01 -12.99
CA PRO A 92 4.10 2.31 -13.32
C PRO A 92 3.95 3.78 -13.70
N SER A 93 3.25 4.02 -14.82
CA SER A 93 3.04 5.34 -15.38
C SER A 93 1.82 5.31 -16.29
N ARG A 94 1.25 6.50 -16.55
CA ARG A 94 0.19 6.71 -17.53
C ARG A 94 0.74 7.09 -18.92
N GLN A 95 2.04 7.22 -19.07
CA GLN A 95 2.68 7.54 -20.35
C GLN A 95 2.23 6.57 -21.44
N GLY A 96 1.88 7.11 -22.60
CA GLY A 96 1.46 6.30 -23.73
C GLY A 96 0.02 5.81 -23.69
N ALA A 97 -0.84 6.27 -22.78
CA ALA A 97 -2.27 6.12 -22.94
C ALA A 97 -2.69 6.77 -24.26
N SER A 98 -3.55 6.10 -25.06
CA SER A 98 -4.04 6.64 -26.32
C SER A 98 -5.17 7.65 -26.11
N ARG A 99 -5.68 7.71 -24.89
CA ARG A 99 -6.77 8.58 -24.45
C ARG A 99 -6.36 9.34 -23.19
N THR A 100 -7.08 10.40 -22.90
CA THR A 100 -6.99 11.16 -21.66
C THR A 100 -7.87 10.57 -20.56
N ASP A 101 -8.91 9.80 -20.93
CA ASP A 101 -9.92 9.19 -20.08
C ASP A 101 -10.36 7.83 -20.61
N HIS A 102 -11.19 7.10 -19.87
CA HIS A 102 -11.78 5.82 -20.26
C HIS A 102 -10.72 4.77 -20.66
N PHE A 103 -9.68 4.61 -19.83
CA PHE A 103 -8.65 3.61 -20.01
C PHE A 103 -8.24 2.98 -18.70
N GLY A 104 -7.60 1.82 -18.78
CA GLY A 104 -7.04 1.11 -17.63
C GLY A 104 -5.68 0.51 -17.91
N TYR A 105 -4.89 0.38 -16.85
CA TYR A 105 -3.62 -0.31 -16.83
C TYR A 105 -3.60 -1.40 -15.78
N ILE A 106 -2.89 -2.47 -16.08
CA ILE A 106 -2.46 -3.47 -15.10
C ILE A 106 -0.94 -3.53 -15.18
N PHE A 107 -0.27 -3.06 -14.15
CA PHE A 107 1.18 -3.18 -14.01
C PHE A 107 1.51 -4.42 -13.20
N SER A 108 2.53 -5.15 -13.61
CA SER A 108 2.99 -6.34 -12.90
C SER A 108 4.51 -6.50 -12.97
N GLY A 109 5.04 -7.25 -12.05
CA GLY A 109 6.45 -7.55 -11.93
C GLY A 109 6.82 -8.00 -10.53
N LEU A 110 8.10 -7.86 -10.22
CA LEU A 110 8.66 -8.16 -8.90
C LEU A 110 9.14 -6.88 -8.23
N ILE A 111 8.90 -6.79 -6.93
CA ILE A 111 9.44 -5.75 -6.06
C ILE A 111 10.47 -6.36 -5.11
N LYS A 112 11.66 -5.79 -5.04
CA LYS A 112 12.71 -6.21 -4.11
C LYS A 112 12.61 -5.41 -2.82
N VAL A 113 12.24 -6.06 -1.72
CA VAL A 113 12.20 -5.43 -0.40
C VAL A 113 13.53 -5.63 0.34
N PRO A 114 14.09 -4.58 0.97
CA PRO A 114 15.46 -4.60 1.51
C PRO A 114 15.59 -5.25 2.89
N GLU A 115 14.50 -5.39 3.64
CA GLU A 115 14.51 -5.88 5.04
C GLU A 115 13.23 -6.64 5.39
N ASN A 116 13.29 -7.46 6.44
CA ASN A 116 12.13 -8.15 7.01
C ASN A 116 11.27 -7.17 7.81
N GLY A 117 9.95 -7.25 7.68
CA GLY A 117 9.05 -6.53 8.57
C GLY A 117 7.75 -6.10 7.92
N VAL A 118 7.00 -5.25 8.60
CA VAL A 118 5.72 -4.73 8.14
C VAL A 118 5.95 -3.48 7.29
N TYR A 119 5.62 -3.59 6.02
CA TYR A 119 5.62 -2.49 5.05
C TYR A 119 4.27 -1.79 5.05
N THR A 120 4.29 -0.47 4.91
CA THR A 120 3.12 0.30 4.53
C THR A 120 3.23 0.61 3.06
N PHE A 121 2.23 0.26 2.26
CA PHE A 121 2.10 0.70 0.87
C PHE A 121 1.01 1.75 0.76
N GLN A 122 1.17 2.68 -0.16
CA GLN A 122 0.18 3.68 -0.50
C GLN A 122 0.06 3.77 -2.02
N THR A 123 -1.18 3.87 -2.50
CA THR A 123 -1.47 4.38 -3.84
C THR A 123 -2.22 5.71 -3.70
N SER A 124 -2.01 6.62 -4.63
CA SER A 124 -2.84 7.81 -4.81
C SER A 124 -3.15 7.91 -6.28
N SER A 125 -4.40 7.94 -6.62
CA SER A 125 -4.87 7.90 -8.01
C SER A 125 -6.15 8.70 -8.19
N ASP A 126 -6.31 9.16 -9.39
CA ASP A 126 -7.50 9.67 -10.03
C ASP A 126 -7.66 8.83 -11.32
N ASP A 127 -8.62 7.98 -11.49
CA ASP A 127 -9.61 7.43 -10.55
C ASP A 127 -9.05 6.28 -9.68
N GLY A 128 -9.57 5.07 -9.86
CA GLY A 128 -9.35 3.93 -9.00
C GLY A 128 -8.01 3.23 -9.18
N SER A 129 -7.46 2.75 -8.08
CA SER A 129 -6.31 1.85 -8.08
C SER A 129 -6.37 0.78 -6.99
N VAL A 130 -5.80 -0.40 -7.28
CA VAL A 130 -5.71 -1.49 -6.32
C VAL A 130 -4.34 -2.16 -6.42
N LEU A 131 -3.68 -2.35 -5.29
CA LEU A 131 -2.37 -3.00 -5.21
C LEU A 131 -2.49 -4.36 -4.54
N TYR A 132 -1.99 -5.38 -5.22
CA TYR A 132 -1.73 -6.71 -4.68
C TYR A 132 -0.23 -6.95 -4.55
N ILE A 133 0.18 -7.59 -3.46
CA ILE A 133 1.53 -8.14 -3.25
C ILE A 133 1.36 -9.63 -2.94
N ASP A 134 2.06 -10.49 -3.67
CA ASP A 134 1.94 -11.97 -3.57
C ASP A 134 0.49 -12.46 -3.59
N ASN A 135 -0.30 -11.87 -4.50
CA ASN A 135 -1.74 -12.09 -4.66
C ASN A 135 -2.60 -11.71 -3.46
N GLU A 136 -2.07 -11.05 -2.45
CA GLU A 136 -2.83 -10.50 -1.33
C GLU A 136 -3.18 -9.03 -1.61
N LEU A 137 -4.45 -8.67 -1.38
CA LEU A 137 -4.91 -7.28 -1.48
C LEU A 137 -4.28 -6.44 -0.37
N VAL A 138 -3.41 -5.50 -0.75
CA VAL A 138 -2.71 -4.63 0.19
C VAL A 138 -3.32 -3.24 0.24
N VAL A 139 -3.55 -2.61 -0.93
CA VAL A 139 -4.18 -1.28 -0.98
C VAL A 139 -5.43 -1.37 -1.83
N ASN A 140 -6.53 -0.93 -1.27
CA ASN A 140 -7.79 -0.76 -1.99
C ASN A 140 -8.13 0.74 -2.06
N ASN A 141 -7.94 1.30 -3.24
CA ASN A 141 -8.33 2.66 -3.62
C ASN A 141 -9.20 2.59 -4.88
N ASP A 142 -10.14 1.63 -4.89
CA ASP A 142 -11.01 1.35 -6.03
C ASP A 142 -12.20 2.32 -6.07
N GLY A 143 -12.71 2.58 -7.27
CA GLY A 143 -13.87 3.43 -7.52
C GLY A 143 -13.51 4.70 -8.27
N SER A 144 -14.55 5.43 -8.73
CA SER A 144 -14.38 6.73 -9.39
C SER A 144 -14.31 7.83 -8.34
N HIS A 145 -13.20 8.54 -8.31
CA HIS A 145 -12.92 9.62 -7.35
C HIS A 145 -11.74 10.48 -7.82
N ALA A 146 -11.72 11.74 -7.38
CA ALA A 146 -10.56 12.60 -7.54
C ALA A 146 -9.32 12.02 -6.83
N ALA A 147 -8.14 12.55 -7.12
CA ALA A 147 -6.89 12.06 -6.56
C ALA A 147 -6.90 12.00 -5.02
N ILE A 148 -7.05 10.82 -4.47
CA ILE A 148 -6.98 10.54 -3.02
C ILE A 148 -5.98 9.42 -2.72
N PRO A 149 -5.31 9.45 -1.57
CA PRO A 149 -4.45 8.37 -1.12
C PRO A 149 -5.22 7.30 -0.36
N ALA A 150 -4.84 6.03 -0.57
CA ALA A 150 -5.21 4.92 0.30
C ALA A 150 -3.95 4.15 0.72
N THR A 151 -3.98 3.56 1.92
CA THR A 151 -2.84 2.82 2.47
C THR A 151 -3.23 1.43 2.92
N GLY A 152 -2.27 0.52 2.86
CA GLY A 152 -2.39 -0.83 3.41
C GLY A 152 -1.07 -1.34 3.95
N PHE A 153 -1.11 -2.48 4.63
CA PHE A 153 0.02 -3.06 5.33
C PHE A 153 0.19 -4.52 4.94
N ILE A 154 1.44 -4.94 4.83
CA ILE A 154 1.79 -6.35 4.63
C ILE A 154 3.14 -6.63 5.27
N ALA A 155 3.29 -7.80 5.88
CA ALA A 155 4.54 -8.24 6.46
C ALA A 155 5.29 -9.11 5.44
N LEU A 156 6.50 -8.69 5.09
CA LEU A 156 7.31 -9.30 4.04
C LEU A 156 8.68 -9.71 4.56
N GLU A 157 9.15 -10.87 4.12
CA GLU A 157 10.54 -11.26 4.24
C GLU A 157 11.40 -10.48 3.24
N LYS A 158 12.64 -10.18 3.60
CA LYS A 158 13.60 -9.55 2.69
C LYS A 158 13.78 -10.39 1.44
N GLY A 159 13.60 -9.79 0.26
CA GLY A 159 13.74 -10.49 -1.02
C GLY A 159 12.80 -9.98 -2.09
N PHE A 160 12.45 -10.84 -3.02
CA PHE A 160 11.54 -10.52 -4.12
C PHE A 160 10.13 -10.96 -3.80
N HIS A 161 9.17 -10.11 -4.14
CA HIS A 161 7.74 -10.38 -4.02
C HIS A 161 7.05 -9.99 -5.32
N SER A 162 6.06 -10.76 -5.74
CA SER A 162 5.26 -10.39 -6.91
C SER A 162 4.32 -9.23 -6.58
N TYR A 163 4.03 -8.38 -7.56
CA TYR A 163 3.00 -7.38 -7.40
C TYR A 163 2.13 -7.24 -8.65
N LYS A 164 0.89 -6.77 -8.43
CA LYS A 164 0.00 -6.24 -9.46
C LYS A 164 -0.60 -4.95 -8.97
N LEU A 165 -0.48 -3.91 -9.79
CA LEU A 165 -1.11 -2.61 -9.57
C LEU A 165 -2.11 -2.39 -10.70
N TYR A 166 -3.39 -2.36 -10.35
CA TYR A 166 -4.48 -1.98 -11.23
C TYR A 166 -4.69 -0.48 -11.12
N TYR A 167 -5.01 0.15 -12.24
CA TYR A 167 -5.35 1.55 -12.32
C TYR A 167 -6.33 1.79 -13.47
N PHE A 168 -7.31 2.63 -13.25
CA PHE A 168 -8.15 3.15 -14.33
C PHE A 168 -8.42 4.64 -14.17
N GLU A 169 -8.73 5.27 -15.29
CA GLU A 169 -9.16 6.63 -15.44
C GLU A 169 -10.52 6.62 -16.15
N ASP A 170 -11.54 7.15 -15.49
CA ASP A 170 -12.92 7.22 -15.99
C ASP A 170 -13.47 8.62 -15.69
N CYS A 171 -13.06 9.58 -16.51
CA CYS A 171 -13.36 10.98 -16.31
C CYS A 171 -14.86 11.23 -16.11
N VAL A 172 -15.25 11.65 -14.94
CA VAL A 172 -16.47 12.38 -14.73
C VAL A 172 -16.17 13.85 -15.01
N LEU A 173 -16.58 14.38 -16.18
CA LEU A 173 -16.50 15.80 -16.48
C LEU A 173 -17.27 16.60 -15.43
N VAL A 174 -16.60 17.07 -14.41
CA VAL A 174 -17.08 18.20 -13.63
C VAL A 174 -16.61 19.44 -14.38
N GLU A 175 -17.54 20.20 -14.95
CA GLU A 175 -17.25 21.44 -15.65
C GLU A 175 -16.28 22.29 -14.81
N ASN A 176 -15.10 22.58 -15.38
CA ASN A 176 -14.03 23.44 -14.85
C ASN A 176 -13.09 22.86 -13.77
N TYR A 177 -13.02 21.55 -13.58
CA TYR A 177 -12.03 20.96 -12.66
C TYR A 177 -11.15 19.95 -13.40
N TYR A 178 -10.08 20.46 -14.03
CA TYR A 178 -8.95 19.67 -14.49
C TYR A 178 -8.00 19.46 -13.31
N GLU A 179 -8.32 18.58 -12.38
CA GLU A 179 -7.28 17.97 -11.58
C GLU A 179 -6.70 16.84 -12.41
N GLY A 180 -5.46 17.06 -12.83
CA GLY A 180 -4.79 16.20 -13.80
C GLY A 180 -4.68 14.77 -13.27
N GLU A 181 -4.93 13.89 -14.15
CA GLU A 181 -4.61 12.47 -14.21
C GLU A 181 -3.48 12.10 -13.24
N HIS A 182 -3.79 11.37 -12.18
CA HIS A 182 -2.83 11.10 -11.12
C HIS A 182 -2.71 9.60 -10.86
N LEU A 183 -1.49 9.08 -10.96
CA LEU A 183 -1.12 7.77 -10.43
C LEU A 183 0.23 7.88 -9.74
N SER A 184 0.24 7.66 -8.46
CA SER A 184 1.48 7.51 -7.68
C SER A 184 1.39 6.33 -6.72
N TRP A 185 2.53 5.76 -6.38
CA TRP A 185 2.64 4.75 -5.35
C TRP A 185 3.90 4.96 -4.52
N ALA A 186 3.79 4.64 -3.25
CA ALA A 186 4.82 4.85 -2.27
C ALA A 186 4.84 3.70 -1.26
N TRP A 187 5.93 3.60 -0.55
CA TRP A 187 6.07 2.69 0.57
C TRP A 187 6.72 3.35 1.77
N LYS A 188 6.48 2.78 2.92
CA LYS A 188 7.26 3.03 4.13
C LYS A 188 7.89 1.71 4.56
N LEU A 189 9.21 1.70 4.67
CA LEU A 189 9.98 0.56 5.15
C LEU A 189 9.72 0.31 6.64
N PRO A 190 9.87 -0.92 7.14
CA PRO A 190 9.74 -1.22 8.57
C PRO A 190 10.61 -0.34 9.48
N SER A 191 11.84 -0.02 9.04
CA SER A 191 12.79 0.84 9.76
C SER A 191 12.60 2.35 9.54
N ALA A 192 11.70 2.76 8.60
CA ALA A 192 11.51 4.16 8.25
C ALA A 192 10.35 4.81 9.00
N GLU A 193 10.38 6.14 9.14
CA GLU A 193 9.30 6.91 9.76
C GLU A 193 8.30 7.46 8.73
N THR A 194 8.73 7.65 7.48
CA THR A 194 7.97 8.33 6.44
C THR A 194 7.75 7.48 5.19
N LEU A 195 6.66 7.77 4.48
CA LEU A 195 6.42 7.25 3.13
C LEU A 195 7.36 7.93 2.13
N VAL A 196 7.92 7.13 1.22
CA VAL A 196 8.73 7.60 0.09
C VAL A 196 8.26 6.93 -1.20
N PRO A 197 8.37 7.59 -2.36
CA PRO A 197 8.07 6.96 -3.64
C PRO A 197 8.88 5.66 -3.82
N ILE A 198 8.26 4.62 -4.38
CA ILE A 198 8.96 3.37 -4.69
C ILE A 198 9.93 3.61 -5.84
N PRO A 199 11.25 3.43 -5.63
CA PRO A 199 12.23 3.69 -6.68
C PRO A 199 12.18 2.62 -7.77
N SER A 200 12.42 3.01 -9.03
CA SER A 200 12.44 2.06 -10.14
C SER A 200 13.54 1.00 -10.03
N SER A 201 14.60 1.28 -9.26
CA SER A 201 15.72 0.36 -9.05
C SER A 201 15.35 -0.91 -8.25
N VAL A 202 14.21 -0.92 -7.56
CA VAL A 202 13.72 -2.10 -6.83
C VAL A 202 12.64 -2.85 -7.59
N LEU A 203 12.29 -2.40 -8.80
CA LEU A 203 11.27 -3.01 -9.65
C LEU A 203 11.94 -3.85 -10.74
N TYR A 204 11.40 -5.05 -10.97
CA TYR A 204 11.96 -5.99 -11.93
C TYR A 204 10.83 -6.61 -12.75
N VAL A 205 11.14 -6.93 -14.00
CA VAL A 205 10.27 -7.74 -14.85
C VAL A 205 10.29 -9.16 -14.32
N GLU A 206 9.11 -9.79 -14.31
CA GLU A 206 8.94 -11.19 -13.92
C GLU A 206 9.53 -12.16 -14.95
#